data_9bab267c8979ef98fcb7e31a8832fddc
#
_entry.id   9bab267c8979ef98fcb7e31a8832fddc
#
_cell.length_a   1.000
_cell.length_b   1.000
_cell.length_c   1.000
_cell.angle_alpha   90.00
_cell.angle_beta   90.00
_cell.angle_gamma   90.00
#
_symmetry.space_group_name_H-M   'P 1'
#
loop_
_entity.id
_entity.type
_entity.pdbx_description
1 polymer ?
#
loop_
_entity_poly.entity_id
_entity_poly.type
_entity_poly.pdbx_seq_one_letter_code
_entity_poly.pdbx_strand_id
1 'polypeptide(L)'
;MNLEACTQAIRTKVGADSGLAATLKFDCGADGVIWIDGVSTPNSVSNDNTDADCTVGITLENLGALITGDLEPTTGFMAGKLKVSGDMGVAMRLQRVL
;
A
#
# COMPACT_ATOMS: atom_id res chain seq x y z
N MET A 1 -5.91 12.87 -3.92
CA MET A 1 -5.30 12.84 -2.57
C MET A 1 -3.80 13.03 -2.70
N ASN A 2 -3.18 13.76 -1.80
CA ASN A 2 -1.72 13.85 -1.73
C ASN A 2 -1.14 12.69 -0.92
N LEU A 3 0.18 12.60 -0.85
CA LEU A 3 0.86 11.50 -0.13
C LEU A 3 0.44 11.47 1.34
N GLU A 4 0.37 12.62 1.99
CA GLU A 4 -0.03 12.69 3.40
C GLU A 4 -1.43 12.16 3.62
N ALA A 5 -2.38 12.55 2.79
CA ALA A 5 -3.76 12.08 2.88
C ALA A 5 -3.87 10.57 2.65
N CYS A 6 -3.14 10.04 1.67
CA CYS A 6 -3.07 8.60 1.42
C CYS A 6 -2.46 7.88 2.62
N THR A 7 -1.38 8.42 3.18
CA THR A 7 -0.72 7.83 4.34
C THR A 7 -1.65 7.75 5.54
N GLN A 8 -2.40 8.83 5.81
CA GLN A 8 -3.34 8.85 6.93
C GLN A 8 -4.50 7.88 6.73
N ALA A 9 -5.03 7.79 5.51
CA ALA A 9 -6.11 6.86 5.20
C ALA A 9 -5.65 5.41 5.39
N ILE A 10 -4.46 5.08 4.92
CA ILE A 10 -3.87 3.75 5.09
C ILE A 10 -3.60 3.47 6.56
N ARG A 11 -3.05 4.44 7.30
CA ARG A 11 -2.77 4.30 8.73
C ARG A 11 -4.04 3.99 9.51
N THR A 12 -5.14 4.67 9.19
CA THR A 12 -6.44 4.42 9.82
C THR A 12 -6.94 3.01 9.52
N LYS A 13 -6.80 2.56 8.29
CA LYS A 13 -7.22 1.23 7.88
C LYS A 13 -6.36 0.13 8.51
N VAL A 14 -5.05 0.34 8.59
CA VAL A 14 -4.11 -0.62 9.16
C VAL A 14 -4.36 -0.82 10.66
N GLY A 15 -4.55 0.27 11.41
CA GLY A 15 -4.75 0.18 12.85
C GLY A 15 -3.57 -0.48 13.55
N ALA A 16 -3.86 -1.23 14.61
CA ALA A 16 -2.85 -1.94 15.38
C ALA A 16 -2.52 -3.32 14.79
N ASP A 17 -3.48 -3.93 14.11
CA ASP A 17 -3.32 -5.25 13.48
C ASP A 17 -4.17 -5.31 12.21
N SER A 18 -3.50 -5.14 11.08
CA SER A 18 -4.16 -5.19 9.77
C SER A 18 -4.45 -6.61 9.29
N GLY A 19 -3.75 -7.59 9.86
CA GLY A 19 -3.78 -8.96 9.35
C GLY A 19 -2.91 -9.16 8.11
N LEU A 20 -2.11 -8.17 7.75
CA LEU A 20 -1.22 -8.27 6.58
C LEU A 20 -0.12 -9.30 6.80
N ALA A 21 0.42 -9.38 8.01
CA ALA A 21 1.46 -10.33 8.44
C ALA A 21 2.75 -10.27 7.61
N ALA A 22 3.04 -9.10 7.05
CA ALA A 22 4.20 -8.86 6.20
C ALA A 22 4.47 -7.37 6.08
N THR A 23 5.55 -6.99 5.39
CA THR A 23 5.83 -5.60 5.05
C THR A 23 5.42 -5.32 3.62
N LEU A 24 4.87 -4.14 3.38
CA LEU A 24 4.36 -3.72 2.09
C LEU A 24 4.74 -2.27 1.84
N LYS A 25 5.18 -1.97 0.63
CA LYS A 25 5.52 -0.61 0.24
C LYS A 25 4.73 -0.20 -0.99
N PHE A 26 4.08 0.96 -0.91
CA PHE A 26 3.54 1.64 -2.08
C PHE A 26 4.60 2.63 -2.56
N ASP A 27 5.11 2.43 -3.77
CA ASP A 27 6.14 3.29 -4.34
C ASP A 27 5.50 4.18 -5.40
N CYS A 28 5.35 5.47 -5.05
CA CYS A 28 4.77 6.48 -5.93
C CYS A 28 5.85 7.30 -6.66
N GLY A 29 7.05 6.75 -6.79
CA GLY A 29 8.14 7.41 -7.50
C GLY A 29 8.54 8.72 -6.84
N ALA A 30 8.57 9.81 -7.62
CA ALA A 30 8.98 11.12 -7.13
C ALA A 30 8.05 11.68 -6.05
N ASP A 31 6.80 11.20 -5.97
CA ASP A 31 5.84 11.64 -4.96
C ASP A 31 6.08 11.00 -3.58
N GLY A 32 6.94 9.99 -3.52
CA GLY A 32 7.32 9.36 -2.26
C GLY A 32 6.80 7.94 -2.11
N VAL A 33 6.98 7.39 -0.92
CA VAL A 33 6.59 6.01 -0.62
C VAL A 33 5.74 5.96 0.64
N ILE A 34 4.94 4.90 0.76
CA ILE A 34 4.22 4.56 1.99
C ILE A 34 4.62 3.13 2.35
N TRP A 35 5.27 2.98 3.49
CA TRP A 35 5.78 1.71 3.98
C TRP A 35 4.96 1.23 5.17
N ILE A 36 4.51 -0.01 5.09
CA ILE A 36 3.62 -0.61 6.08
C ILE A 36 4.34 -1.78 6.75
N ASP A 37 4.49 -1.70 8.06
CA ASP A 37 4.97 -2.80 8.88
C ASP A 37 3.76 -3.56 9.45
N GLY A 38 3.41 -4.65 8.82
CA GLY A 38 2.35 -5.55 9.27
C GLY A 38 2.87 -6.73 10.09
N VAL A 39 4.16 -6.74 10.42
CA VAL A 39 4.81 -7.82 11.19
C VAL A 39 4.84 -7.49 12.67
N SER A 40 5.28 -6.28 13.00
CA SER A 40 5.39 -5.84 14.40
C SER A 40 4.01 -5.53 14.98
N THR A 41 3.89 -5.69 16.29
CA THR A 41 2.65 -5.35 17.01
C THR A 41 2.96 -4.19 17.97
N PRO A 42 2.28 -3.03 17.84
CA PRO A 42 1.27 -2.73 16.82
C PRO A 42 1.88 -2.56 15.43
N ASN A 43 1.07 -2.76 14.39
CA ASN A 43 1.44 -2.42 13.02
C ASN A 43 1.71 -0.92 12.92
N SER A 44 2.49 -0.53 11.92
CA SER A 44 2.83 0.89 11.74
C SER A 44 2.90 1.25 10.27
N VAL A 45 2.79 2.55 10.01
CA VAL A 45 2.84 3.11 8.66
C VAL A 45 3.79 4.30 8.69
N SER A 46 4.71 4.36 7.73
CA SER A 46 5.65 5.46 7.60
C SER A 46 5.87 5.82 6.14
N ASN A 47 6.65 6.86 5.91
CA ASN A 47 7.06 7.27 4.56
C ASN A 47 8.55 7.00 4.32
N ASP A 48 9.15 6.11 5.11
CA ASP A 48 10.55 5.72 4.94
C ASP A 48 10.69 4.77 3.76
N ASN A 49 11.65 5.03 2.88
CA ASN A 49 11.90 4.17 1.74
C ASN A 49 12.76 2.98 2.17
N THR A 50 12.13 2.04 2.84
CA THR A 50 12.73 0.84 3.39
C THR A 50 12.33 -0.36 2.54
N ASP A 51 13.15 -1.40 2.50
CA ASP A 51 12.81 -2.63 1.80
C ASP A 51 11.56 -3.27 2.39
N ALA A 52 10.78 -3.90 1.55
CA ALA A 52 9.54 -4.57 1.94
C ALA A 52 9.44 -5.93 1.26
N ASP A 53 8.64 -6.83 1.85
CA ASP A 53 8.37 -8.15 1.27
C ASP A 53 7.69 -8.03 -0.09
N CYS A 54 6.86 -7.01 -0.24
CA CYS A 54 6.14 -6.71 -1.48
C CYS A 54 6.19 -5.21 -1.74
N THR A 55 6.44 -4.83 -2.98
CA THR A 55 6.41 -3.43 -3.43
C THR A 55 5.38 -3.27 -4.53
N VAL A 56 4.51 -2.28 -4.37
CA VAL A 56 3.50 -1.92 -5.37
C VAL A 56 3.87 -0.56 -5.95
N GLY A 57 4.35 -0.56 -7.19
CA GLY A 57 4.58 0.67 -7.95
C GLY A 57 3.25 1.19 -8.48
N ILE A 58 2.90 2.41 -8.13
CA ILE A 58 1.60 3.01 -8.45
C ILE A 58 1.72 4.53 -8.41
N THR A 59 0.98 5.22 -9.27
CA THR A 59 0.92 6.67 -9.17
C THR A 59 0.12 7.07 -7.94
N LEU A 60 0.41 8.26 -7.41
CA LEU A 60 -0.32 8.78 -6.25
C LEU A 60 -1.82 8.92 -6.57
N GLU A 61 -2.15 9.33 -7.78
CA GLU A 61 -3.54 9.43 -8.25
C GLU A 61 -4.25 8.07 -8.19
N ASN A 62 -3.62 7.03 -8.71
CA ASN A 62 -4.19 5.68 -8.71
C ASN A 62 -4.27 5.10 -7.30
N LEU A 63 -3.30 5.40 -6.44
CA LEU A 63 -3.36 5.00 -5.05
C LEU A 63 -4.57 5.62 -4.34
N GLY A 64 -4.80 6.91 -4.56
CA GLY A 64 -5.98 7.58 -4.04
C GLY A 64 -7.28 6.92 -4.52
N ALA A 65 -7.33 6.54 -5.78
CA ALA A 65 -8.49 5.85 -6.34
C ALA A 65 -8.72 4.47 -5.71
N LEU A 66 -7.66 3.73 -5.40
CA LEU A 66 -7.76 2.47 -4.65
C LEU A 66 -8.32 2.70 -3.25
N ILE A 67 -7.86 3.74 -2.58
CA ILE A 67 -8.28 4.06 -1.21
C ILE A 67 -9.76 4.45 -1.16
N THR A 68 -10.22 5.24 -2.13
CA THR A 68 -11.62 5.70 -2.19
C THR A 68 -12.58 4.66 -2.77
N GLY A 69 -12.06 3.57 -3.35
CA GLY A 69 -12.88 2.54 -3.98
C GLY A 69 -13.20 2.80 -5.44
N ASP A 70 -12.71 3.89 -6.03
CA ASP A 70 -12.93 4.21 -7.44
C ASP A 70 -12.16 3.29 -8.38
N LEU A 71 -11.11 2.64 -7.88
CA LEU A 71 -10.31 1.66 -8.60
C LEU A 71 -10.20 0.40 -7.76
N GLU A 72 -10.57 -0.75 -8.32
CA GLU A 72 -10.37 -2.03 -7.63
C GLU A 72 -8.95 -2.54 -7.86
N PRO A 73 -8.30 -3.15 -6.85
CA PRO A 73 -6.93 -3.66 -6.99
C PRO A 73 -6.76 -4.64 -8.15
N THR A 74 -7.67 -5.58 -8.32
CA THR A 74 -7.60 -6.56 -9.41
C THR A 74 -7.71 -5.88 -10.77
N THR A 75 -8.68 -4.98 -10.92
CA THR A 75 -8.87 -4.22 -12.17
C THR A 75 -7.65 -3.34 -12.45
N GLY A 76 -7.12 -2.68 -11.43
CA GLY A 76 -5.93 -1.85 -11.56
C GLY A 76 -4.70 -2.64 -11.98
N PHE A 77 -4.52 -3.82 -11.40
CA PHE A 77 -3.42 -4.72 -11.78
C PHE A 77 -3.54 -5.16 -13.24
N MET A 78 -4.71 -5.60 -13.66
CA MET A 78 -4.94 -6.06 -15.03
C MET A 78 -4.81 -4.92 -16.06
N ALA A 79 -5.15 -3.71 -15.67
CA ALA A 79 -5.00 -2.52 -16.54
C ALA A 79 -3.59 -1.93 -16.53
N GLY A 80 -2.66 -2.52 -15.77
CA GLY A 80 -1.28 -2.01 -15.66
C GLY A 80 -1.15 -0.74 -14.84
N LYS A 81 -2.15 -0.40 -14.03
CA LYS A 81 -2.14 0.81 -13.19
C LYS A 81 -1.35 0.62 -11.90
N LEU A 82 -1.06 -0.60 -11.54
CA LEU A 82 -0.16 -0.91 -10.44
C LEU A 82 0.73 -2.08 -10.85
N LYS A 83 1.98 -2.03 -10.37
CA LYS A 83 2.99 -3.04 -10.68
C LYS A 83 3.48 -3.66 -9.39
N VAL A 84 3.36 -4.96 -9.28
CA VAL A 84 3.71 -5.70 -8.06
C VAL A 84 5.05 -6.39 -8.25
N SER A 85 5.94 -6.24 -7.28
CA SER A 85 7.20 -6.98 -7.21
C SER A 85 7.39 -7.53 -5.81
N GLY A 86 8.09 -8.66 -5.70
CA GLY A 86 8.31 -9.34 -4.44
C GLY A 86 7.26 -10.42 -4.18
N ASP A 87 6.82 -10.51 -2.94
CA ASP A 87 5.92 -11.59 -2.50
C ASP A 87 4.48 -11.36 -2.98
N MET A 88 4.04 -12.16 -3.94
CA MET A 88 2.68 -12.08 -4.49
C MET A 88 1.60 -12.44 -3.47
N GLY A 89 1.94 -13.28 -2.48
CA GLY A 89 1.00 -13.60 -1.41
C GLY A 89 0.63 -12.37 -0.58
N VAL A 90 1.59 -11.47 -0.39
CA VAL A 90 1.34 -10.18 0.27
C VAL A 90 0.43 -9.31 -0.59
N ALA A 91 0.69 -9.26 -1.89
CA ALA A 91 -0.14 -8.50 -2.82
C ALA A 91 -1.60 -8.96 -2.79
N MET A 92 -1.86 -10.23 -2.61
CA MET A 92 -3.21 -10.77 -2.50
C MET A 92 -3.94 -10.33 -1.24
N ARG A 93 -3.19 -9.85 -0.22
CA ARG A 93 -3.76 -9.31 1.02
C ARG A 93 -3.84 -7.78 1.02
N LEU A 94 -3.66 -7.16 -0.15
CA LEU A 94 -3.61 -5.70 -0.31
C LEU A 94 -4.84 -4.99 0.26
N GLN A 95 -6.01 -5.60 0.16
CA GLN A 95 -7.26 -5.02 0.65
C GLN A 95 -7.30 -4.86 2.17
N ARG A 96 -6.41 -5.53 2.90
CA ARG A 96 -6.36 -5.39 4.36
C ARG A 96 -5.83 -4.02 4.80
N VAL A 97 -5.21 -3.29 3.89
CA VAL A 97 -4.62 -1.97 4.18
C VAL A 97 -5.25 -0.83 3.35
N LEU A 98 -6.19 -1.16 2.50
CA LEU A 98 -6.86 -0.18 1.61
C LEU A 98 -8.31 0.03 1.92
#